data_bf8a84bdf102bf127daeb72ccd3e48f7
#
_entry.id   bf8a84bdf102bf127daeb72ccd3e48f7
#
_cell.length_a   1.000
_cell.length_b   1.000
_cell.length_c   1.000
_cell.angle_alpha   90.00
_cell.angle_beta   90.00
_cell.angle_gamma   90.00
#
_symmetry.space_group_name_H-M   'P 1'
#
loop_
_entity.id
_entity.type
_entity.pdbx_description
1 polymer ?
#
loop_
_entity_poly.entity_id
_entity_poly.type
_entity_poly.pdbx_seq_one_letter_code
_entity_poly.pdbx_strand_id
1 'polypeptide(L)'
;SYKEMLDSSIKYIRNTITEAEVGSVGGEWAVLALARYGYEDPEWYTAYYNNVVKYVQNIGSNKLHSRKLTDNSRVIIGLTAIGADPTNVGGYNLLEPLANLDDVVWQGINGPIYALIALDTGDYEIPELPDDSTATQTTREGLIQYILDKELEGNGGWALWGSKADPDITTMAVQALAPYYNANAEVKAAVDRGMKAISDQQLANGGMGSWGTVNSESCAQTICALSDLERDADTDLQYVKNMNSILDAMLSFYIDGGGFAHAAQNGKLSVNMMATEQATYALVSYDRFKTGKTTLYNMSDRKKLYTESAEKKSVEKANVTVADFGLVYDGTAKEPEVTVKYGDILLTEGVDYTKKFSNNVEAGNTAKVTITGM
;
A
#
# COMPACT_ATOMS: atom_id res chain seq x y z
N SER A 1 3.11 -25.90 10.78
CA SER A 1 2.30 -25.70 9.55
C SER A 1 2.53 -24.28 9.04
N TYR A 2 2.31 -24.06 7.75
CA TYR A 2 2.42 -22.70 7.19
C TYR A 2 1.48 -21.70 7.89
N LYS A 3 0.33 -22.17 8.35
CA LYS A 3 -0.67 -21.33 9.03
C LYS A 3 -0.15 -20.79 10.37
N GLU A 4 0.47 -21.64 11.18
CA GLU A 4 1.09 -21.21 12.45
C GLU A 4 2.24 -20.24 12.22
N MET A 5 3.06 -20.47 11.18
CA MET A 5 4.13 -19.56 10.79
C MET A 5 3.58 -18.23 10.29
N LEU A 6 2.49 -18.24 9.51
CA LEU A 6 1.79 -17.03 9.08
C LEU A 6 1.27 -16.23 10.28
N ASP A 7 0.55 -16.87 11.19
CA ASP A 7 -0.02 -16.22 12.38
C ASP A 7 1.08 -15.60 13.26
N SER A 8 2.21 -16.29 13.40
CA SER A 8 3.38 -15.79 14.13
C SER A 8 4.05 -14.61 13.42
N SER A 9 4.15 -14.67 12.09
CA SER A 9 4.79 -13.61 11.29
C SER A 9 3.96 -12.33 11.27
N ILE A 10 2.64 -12.43 11.21
CA ILE A 10 1.73 -11.28 11.34
C ILE A 10 1.96 -10.57 12.68
N LYS A 11 2.00 -11.33 13.78
CA LYS A 11 2.27 -10.77 15.12
C LYS A 11 3.68 -10.18 15.21
N TYR A 12 4.67 -10.84 14.62
CA TYR A 12 6.04 -10.36 14.60
C TYR A 12 6.17 -9.00 13.88
N ILE A 13 5.58 -8.87 12.69
CA ILE A 13 5.57 -7.61 11.93
C ILE A 13 4.90 -6.52 12.77
N ARG A 14 3.70 -6.79 13.32
CA ARG A 14 2.97 -5.80 14.11
C ARG A 14 3.73 -5.35 15.35
N ASN A 15 4.40 -6.25 16.04
CA ASN A 15 5.16 -5.94 17.26
C ASN A 15 6.48 -5.23 16.95
N THR A 16 7.09 -5.51 15.80
CA THR A 16 8.36 -4.91 15.39
C THR A 16 8.16 -3.53 14.79
N ILE A 17 7.14 -3.37 13.95
CA ILE A 17 6.77 -2.09 13.33
C ILE A 17 5.69 -1.46 14.20
N THR A 18 6.10 -0.65 15.16
CA THR A 18 5.20 0.01 16.10
C THR A 18 4.31 1.03 15.40
N GLU A 19 4.82 1.67 14.35
CA GLU A 19 4.11 2.61 13.50
C GLU A 19 4.61 2.47 12.06
N ALA A 20 3.70 2.19 11.11
CA ALA A 20 4.05 2.10 9.70
C ALA A 20 4.15 3.50 9.08
N GLU A 21 5.17 3.67 8.25
CA GLU A 21 5.43 4.91 7.52
C GLU A 21 5.40 4.67 6.01
N VAL A 22 5.48 5.72 5.22
CA VAL A 22 5.64 5.60 3.77
C VAL A 22 7.03 5.05 3.46
N GLY A 23 7.09 3.88 2.89
CA GLY A 23 8.35 3.23 2.55
C GLY A 23 8.20 1.75 2.21
N SER A 24 9.19 1.18 1.53
CA SER A 24 9.14 -0.23 1.12
C SER A 24 9.37 -1.18 2.30
N VAL A 25 10.21 -0.83 3.26
CA VAL A 25 10.43 -1.61 4.48
C VAL A 25 9.90 -0.83 5.66
N GLY A 26 9.09 -1.47 6.50
CA GLY A 26 8.40 -0.82 7.61
C GLY A 26 7.20 0.05 7.19
N GLY A 27 6.73 -0.12 5.97
CA GLY A 27 5.65 0.67 5.37
C GLY A 27 4.62 -0.18 4.66
N GLU A 28 4.38 0.11 3.36
CA GLU A 28 3.23 -0.43 2.62
C GLU A 28 3.19 -1.95 2.55
N TRP A 29 4.32 -2.64 2.47
CA TRP A 29 4.32 -4.11 2.37
C TRP A 29 3.92 -4.77 3.69
N ALA A 30 4.29 -4.18 4.83
CA ALA A 30 3.79 -4.59 6.14
C ALA A 30 2.28 -4.33 6.27
N VAL A 31 1.83 -3.15 5.83
CA VAL A 31 0.39 -2.80 5.80
C VAL A 31 -0.38 -3.78 4.93
N LEU A 32 0.12 -4.09 3.73
CA LEU A 32 -0.48 -5.08 2.83
C LEU A 32 -0.63 -6.45 3.51
N ALA A 33 0.44 -6.94 4.15
CA ALA A 33 0.43 -8.24 4.82
C ALA A 33 -0.64 -8.29 5.94
N LEU A 34 -0.65 -7.31 6.83
CA LEU A 34 -1.59 -7.26 7.95
C LEU A 34 -3.04 -7.07 7.48
N ALA A 35 -3.26 -6.12 6.58
CA ALA A 35 -4.60 -5.80 6.10
C ALA A 35 -5.22 -6.97 5.30
N ARG A 36 -4.45 -7.59 4.40
CA ARG A 36 -4.94 -8.71 3.59
C ARG A 36 -5.07 -10.03 4.36
N TYR A 37 -4.33 -10.18 5.46
CA TYR A 37 -4.57 -11.24 6.45
C TYR A 37 -5.90 -11.04 7.19
N GLY A 38 -6.31 -9.78 7.39
CA GLY A 38 -7.49 -9.40 8.17
C GLY A 38 -7.16 -9.12 9.64
N TYR A 39 -5.92 -8.66 9.90
CA TYR A 39 -5.52 -8.24 11.25
C TYR A 39 -6.24 -6.95 11.64
N GLU A 40 -6.88 -6.96 12.80
CA GLU A 40 -7.65 -5.81 13.30
C GLU A 40 -6.82 -4.99 14.29
N ASP A 41 -6.43 -3.80 13.85
CA ASP A 41 -5.76 -2.79 14.68
C ASP A 41 -6.03 -1.38 14.14
N PRO A 42 -7.22 -0.82 14.40
CA PRO A 42 -7.60 0.49 13.84
C PRO A 42 -6.62 1.60 14.18
N GLU A 43 -6.01 1.60 15.35
CA GLU A 43 -5.03 2.62 15.75
C GLU A 43 -3.77 2.56 14.89
N TRP A 44 -3.26 1.36 14.63
CA TRP A 44 -2.09 1.15 13.81
C TRP A 44 -2.31 1.58 12.36
N TYR A 45 -3.45 1.21 11.77
CA TYR A 45 -3.81 1.62 10.41
C TYR A 45 -4.09 3.12 10.31
N THR A 46 -4.70 3.71 11.34
CA THR A 46 -4.93 5.16 11.40
C THR A 46 -3.63 5.93 11.45
N ALA A 47 -2.65 5.47 12.25
CA ALA A 47 -1.32 6.08 12.29
C ALA A 47 -0.64 6.02 10.92
N TYR A 48 -0.71 4.89 10.22
CA TYR A 48 -0.22 4.78 8.85
C TYR A 48 -0.91 5.77 7.90
N TYR A 49 -2.24 5.80 7.90
CA TYR A 49 -3.00 6.74 7.06
C TYR A 49 -2.59 8.20 7.31
N ASN A 50 -2.49 8.60 8.58
CA ASN A 50 -2.06 9.94 8.93
C ASN A 50 -0.63 10.24 8.49
N ASN A 51 0.27 9.26 8.55
CA ASN A 51 1.64 9.39 8.06
C ASN A 51 1.68 9.58 6.54
N VAL A 52 0.83 8.88 5.80
CA VAL A 52 0.70 9.07 4.34
C VAL A 52 0.21 10.48 4.03
N VAL A 53 -0.86 10.94 4.69
CA VAL A 53 -1.39 12.31 4.50
C VAL A 53 -0.31 13.35 4.75
N LYS A 54 0.38 13.23 5.88
CA LYS A 54 1.47 14.14 6.25
C LYS A 54 2.63 14.11 5.24
N TYR A 55 3.00 12.92 4.78
CA TYR A 55 4.05 12.73 3.78
C TYR A 55 3.71 13.43 2.46
N VAL A 56 2.50 13.23 1.95
CA VAL A 56 2.02 13.85 0.71
C VAL A 56 1.94 15.37 0.85
N GLN A 57 1.39 15.86 1.95
CA GLN A 57 1.31 17.31 2.22
C GLN A 57 2.68 17.95 2.36
N ASN A 58 3.66 17.28 2.97
CA ASN A 58 5.03 17.78 3.10
C ASN A 58 5.75 17.87 1.74
N ILE A 59 5.49 16.91 0.84
CA ILE A 59 5.99 16.98 -0.54
C ILE A 59 5.28 18.12 -1.30
N GLY A 60 3.99 18.37 -1.02
CA GLY A 60 3.17 19.35 -1.72
C GLY A 60 2.86 18.96 -3.17
N SER A 61 2.81 17.67 -3.48
CA SER A 61 2.58 17.14 -4.82
C SER A 61 1.92 15.76 -4.72
N ASN A 62 1.12 15.41 -5.74
CA ASN A 62 0.61 14.05 -5.92
C ASN A 62 1.66 13.07 -6.50
N LYS A 63 2.79 13.57 -6.99
CA LYS A 63 3.92 12.77 -7.47
C LYS A 63 4.93 12.60 -6.33
N LEU A 64 4.96 11.41 -5.73
CA LEU A 64 5.70 11.15 -4.50
C LEU A 64 7.21 11.07 -4.68
N HIS A 65 7.67 10.85 -5.91
CA HIS A 65 9.08 10.88 -6.28
C HIS A 65 9.22 11.58 -7.63
N SER A 66 10.28 12.35 -7.83
CA SER A 66 10.48 13.15 -9.05
C SER A 66 10.48 12.33 -10.36
N ARG A 67 10.84 11.04 -10.28
CA ARG A 67 10.99 10.16 -11.46
C ARG A 67 10.34 8.80 -11.29
N LYS A 68 10.32 8.20 -10.07
CA LYS A 68 9.87 6.82 -9.83
C LYS A 68 8.40 6.77 -9.44
N LEU A 69 7.53 6.40 -10.34
CA LEU A 69 6.11 6.24 -10.05
C LEU A 69 5.76 4.94 -9.30
N THR A 70 6.72 4.04 -9.12
CA THR A 70 6.53 2.89 -8.21
C THR A 70 6.26 3.32 -6.77
N ASP A 71 6.71 4.50 -6.34
CA ASP A 71 6.37 5.05 -5.03
C ASP A 71 4.87 5.37 -4.93
N ASN A 72 4.30 6.02 -5.95
CA ASN A 72 2.85 6.21 -6.03
C ASN A 72 2.09 4.88 -6.04
N SER A 73 2.50 3.94 -6.87
CA SER A 73 1.86 2.63 -6.99
C SER A 73 1.87 1.87 -5.66
N ARG A 74 3.00 1.85 -4.97
CA ARG A 74 3.13 1.20 -3.65
C ARG A 74 2.19 1.83 -2.62
N VAL A 75 2.14 3.15 -2.53
CA VAL A 75 1.26 3.85 -1.58
C VAL A 75 -0.21 3.63 -1.93
N ILE A 76 -0.58 3.63 -3.21
CA ILE A 76 -1.94 3.29 -3.66
C ILE A 76 -2.32 1.88 -3.18
N ILE A 77 -1.43 0.90 -3.34
CA ILE A 77 -1.66 -0.48 -2.88
C ILE A 77 -1.89 -0.52 -1.36
N GLY A 78 -1.06 0.15 -0.58
CA GLY A 78 -1.18 0.20 0.89
C GLY A 78 -2.47 0.88 1.34
N LEU A 79 -2.82 2.02 0.76
CA LEU A 79 -4.07 2.73 1.06
C LEU A 79 -5.30 1.91 0.69
N THR A 80 -5.30 1.28 -0.48
CA THR A 80 -6.41 0.43 -0.91
C THR A 80 -6.60 -0.75 0.04
N ALA A 81 -5.51 -1.35 0.50
CA ALA A 81 -5.55 -2.48 1.43
C ALA A 81 -6.25 -2.14 2.76
N ILE A 82 -6.13 -0.91 3.26
CA ILE A 82 -6.82 -0.45 4.47
C ILE A 82 -8.20 0.17 4.21
N GLY A 83 -8.66 0.16 2.95
CA GLY A 83 -9.95 0.71 2.55
C GLY A 83 -9.97 2.24 2.45
N ALA A 84 -8.79 2.89 2.30
CA ALA A 84 -8.67 4.31 2.06
C ALA A 84 -8.80 4.66 0.57
N ASP A 85 -9.16 5.89 0.27
CA ASP A 85 -9.31 6.41 -1.08
C ASP A 85 -8.02 7.08 -1.57
N PRO A 86 -7.27 6.47 -2.51
CA PRO A 86 -6.04 7.07 -3.02
C PRO A 86 -6.27 8.26 -3.95
N THR A 87 -7.50 8.54 -4.34
CA THR A 87 -7.84 9.71 -5.17
C THR A 87 -7.97 11.00 -4.37
N ASN A 88 -8.01 10.90 -3.05
CA ASN A 88 -8.07 12.06 -2.16
C ASN A 88 -7.29 11.81 -0.87
N VAL A 89 -6.00 12.09 -0.91
CA VAL A 89 -5.08 11.92 0.24
C VAL A 89 -4.55 13.28 0.63
N GLY A 90 -5.11 13.85 1.69
CA GLY A 90 -4.74 15.20 2.10
C GLY A 90 -4.96 16.27 1.02
N GLY A 91 -5.94 16.07 0.14
CA GLY A 91 -6.26 16.93 -0.99
C GLY A 91 -5.57 16.57 -2.31
N TYR A 92 -4.78 15.50 -2.35
CA TYR A 92 -4.05 15.07 -3.54
C TYR A 92 -4.59 13.74 -4.10
N ASN A 93 -4.71 13.66 -5.43
CA ASN A 93 -5.05 12.42 -6.14
C ASN A 93 -3.75 11.70 -6.57
N LEU A 94 -3.44 10.59 -5.92
CA LEU A 94 -2.21 9.82 -6.19
C LEU A 94 -2.26 9.00 -7.48
N LEU A 95 -3.43 8.86 -8.11
CA LEU A 95 -3.58 8.19 -9.40
C LEU A 95 -3.19 9.08 -10.59
N GLU A 96 -3.32 10.41 -10.48
CA GLU A 96 -3.06 11.33 -11.57
C GLU A 96 -1.67 11.16 -12.21
N PRO A 97 -0.57 11.01 -11.45
CA PRO A 97 0.74 10.81 -12.06
C PRO A 97 0.84 9.53 -12.90
N LEU A 98 0.03 8.51 -12.62
CA LEU A 98 0.01 7.27 -13.39
C LEU A 98 -0.63 7.43 -14.78
N ALA A 99 -1.32 8.53 -15.04
CA ALA A 99 -1.91 8.84 -16.37
C ALA A 99 -0.85 9.06 -17.45
N ASN A 100 0.37 9.44 -17.08
CA ASN A 100 1.48 9.68 -17.98
C ASN A 100 2.32 8.40 -18.15
N LEU A 101 2.13 7.69 -19.27
CA LEU A 101 2.85 6.44 -19.53
C LEU A 101 4.37 6.65 -19.67
N ASP A 102 4.80 7.79 -20.21
CA ASP A 102 6.22 8.09 -20.38
C ASP A 102 6.93 8.16 -19.01
N ASP A 103 6.26 8.74 -18.01
CA ASP A 103 6.76 8.76 -16.64
C ASP A 103 6.69 7.37 -15.97
N VAL A 104 5.61 6.61 -16.22
CA VAL A 104 5.45 5.26 -15.66
C VAL A 104 6.58 4.34 -16.10
N VAL A 105 6.97 4.39 -17.36
CA VAL A 105 8.01 3.51 -17.93
C VAL A 105 9.44 4.03 -17.74
N TRP A 106 9.62 5.23 -17.18
CA TRP A 106 10.94 5.85 -17.04
C TRP A 106 11.97 4.95 -16.34
N GLN A 107 11.56 4.23 -15.31
CA GLN A 107 12.45 3.32 -14.56
C GLN A 107 12.48 1.89 -15.13
N GLY A 108 11.97 1.66 -16.33
CA GLY A 108 11.87 0.34 -16.96
C GLY A 108 10.62 -0.44 -16.49
N ILE A 109 10.72 -1.76 -16.60
CA ILE A 109 9.55 -2.64 -16.46
C ILE A 109 8.86 -2.61 -15.09
N ASN A 110 9.57 -2.28 -14.01
CA ASN A 110 8.96 -2.16 -12.67
C ASN A 110 7.84 -1.12 -12.64
N GLY A 111 7.97 -0.04 -13.41
CA GLY A 111 6.96 1.00 -13.50
C GLY A 111 5.59 0.47 -13.93
N PRO A 112 5.46 -0.09 -15.15
CA PRO A 112 4.19 -0.61 -15.64
C PRO A 112 3.69 -1.83 -14.86
N ILE A 113 4.56 -2.70 -14.33
CA ILE A 113 4.15 -3.81 -13.46
C ILE A 113 3.38 -3.29 -12.26
N TYR A 114 3.97 -2.39 -11.48
CA TYR A 114 3.35 -1.91 -10.25
C TYR A 114 2.22 -0.90 -10.51
N ALA A 115 2.27 -0.14 -11.59
CA ALA A 115 1.14 0.70 -11.99
C ALA A 115 -0.11 -0.14 -12.31
N LEU A 116 0.04 -1.23 -13.05
CA LEU A 116 -1.06 -2.13 -13.38
C LEU A 116 -1.62 -2.81 -12.12
N ILE A 117 -0.75 -3.32 -11.24
CA ILE A 117 -1.17 -3.90 -9.95
C ILE A 117 -1.94 -2.87 -9.13
N ALA A 118 -1.40 -1.66 -8.95
CA ALA A 118 -2.02 -0.62 -8.16
C ALA A 118 -3.40 -0.22 -8.67
N LEU A 119 -3.52 -0.01 -9.99
CA LEU A 119 -4.79 0.34 -10.64
C LEU A 119 -5.83 -0.76 -10.48
N ASP A 120 -5.42 -2.02 -10.55
CA ASP A 120 -6.32 -3.18 -10.46
C ASP A 120 -6.74 -3.52 -9.03
N THR A 121 -6.00 -3.08 -8.00
CA THR A 121 -6.36 -3.35 -6.59
C THR A 121 -7.78 -2.90 -6.24
N GLY A 122 -8.19 -1.74 -6.72
CA GLY A 122 -9.50 -1.15 -6.48
C GLY A 122 -10.32 -0.95 -7.75
N ASP A 123 -9.89 -1.51 -8.87
CA ASP A 123 -10.48 -1.31 -10.21
C ASP A 123 -10.61 0.20 -10.53
N TYR A 124 -9.53 0.95 -10.31
CA TYR A 124 -9.52 2.39 -10.47
C TYR A 124 -9.56 2.82 -11.94
N GLU A 125 -10.37 3.84 -12.22
CA GLU A 125 -10.28 4.55 -13.49
C GLU A 125 -8.94 5.29 -13.58
N ILE A 126 -8.30 5.23 -14.75
CA ILE A 126 -7.07 5.96 -15.02
C ILE A 126 -7.45 7.41 -15.35
N PRO A 127 -6.91 8.40 -14.61
CA PRO A 127 -7.16 9.79 -14.93
C PRO A 127 -6.73 10.14 -16.35
N GLU A 128 -7.47 11.03 -17.00
CA GLU A 128 -7.10 11.56 -18.30
C GLU A 128 -6.00 12.62 -18.17
N LEU A 129 -5.07 12.61 -19.12
CA LEU A 129 -4.08 13.68 -19.23
C LEU A 129 -4.77 14.99 -19.65
N PRO A 130 -4.22 16.17 -19.28
CA PRO A 130 -4.68 17.44 -19.78
C PRO A 130 -4.67 17.49 -21.33
N ASP A 131 -5.65 18.19 -21.92
CA ASP A 131 -5.82 18.28 -23.37
C ASP A 131 -4.59 18.83 -24.12
N ASP A 132 -3.78 19.64 -23.44
CA ASP A 132 -2.53 20.22 -23.97
C ASP A 132 -1.29 19.34 -23.73
N SER A 133 -1.45 18.18 -23.13
CA SER A 133 -0.35 17.25 -22.87
C SER A 133 0.16 16.63 -24.17
N THR A 134 1.47 16.54 -24.29
CA THR A 134 2.17 15.79 -25.36
C THR A 134 2.62 14.40 -24.95
N ALA A 135 2.38 14.04 -23.68
CA ALA A 135 2.71 12.71 -23.15
C ALA A 135 1.74 11.64 -23.66
N THR A 136 2.16 10.39 -23.55
CA THR A 136 1.31 9.24 -23.90
C THR A 136 0.34 8.92 -22.76
N GLN A 137 -0.96 8.87 -23.06
CA GLN A 137 -1.97 8.46 -22.09
C GLN A 137 -1.77 7.00 -21.66
N THR A 138 -1.72 6.76 -20.38
CA THR A 138 -1.73 5.41 -19.83
C THR A 138 -3.10 4.76 -20.02
N THR A 139 -3.10 3.53 -20.52
CA THR A 139 -4.25 2.63 -20.54
C THR A 139 -3.83 1.27 -19.99
N ARG A 140 -4.78 0.45 -19.54
CA ARG A 140 -4.47 -0.92 -19.10
C ARG A 140 -3.86 -1.75 -20.25
N GLU A 141 -4.42 -1.61 -21.44
CA GLU A 141 -3.90 -2.25 -22.65
C GLU A 141 -2.46 -1.81 -22.94
N GLY A 142 -2.17 -0.52 -22.79
CA GLY A 142 -0.82 0.02 -22.98
C GLY A 142 0.19 -0.52 -21.95
N LEU A 143 -0.22 -0.65 -20.69
CA LEU A 143 0.63 -1.26 -19.63
C LEU A 143 0.88 -2.74 -19.91
N ILE A 144 -0.15 -3.50 -20.25
CA ILE A 144 -0.04 -4.92 -20.62
C ILE A 144 0.90 -5.07 -21.81
N GLN A 145 0.68 -4.29 -22.88
CA GLN A 145 1.50 -4.38 -24.09
C GLN A 145 2.97 -4.05 -23.80
N TYR A 146 3.24 -3.02 -22.99
CA TYR A 146 4.62 -2.70 -22.60
C TYR A 146 5.30 -3.88 -21.88
N ILE A 147 4.58 -4.55 -20.96
CA ILE A 147 5.10 -5.73 -20.27
C ILE A 147 5.37 -6.86 -21.27
N LEU A 148 4.42 -7.15 -22.17
CA LEU A 148 4.57 -8.20 -23.19
C LEU A 148 5.75 -7.90 -24.14
N ASP A 149 5.93 -6.66 -24.56
CA ASP A 149 7.02 -6.24 -25.45
C ASP A 149 8.42 -6.38 -24.79
N LYS A 150 8.47 -6.45 -23.47
CA LYS A 150 9.70 -6.69 -22.68
C LYS A 150 9.96 -8.16 -22.35
N GLU A 151 9.11 -9.06 -22.79
CA GLU A 151 9.39 -10.48 -22.65
C GLU A 151 10.71 -10.84 -23.33
N LEU A 152 11.54 -11.62 -22.65
CA LEU A 152 12.83 -12.04 -23.19
C LEU A 152 12.66 -12.99 -24.38
N GLU A 153 13.41 -12.75 -25.44
CA GLU A 153 13.42 -13.62 -26.61
C GLU A 153 13.94 -15.02 -26.25
N GLY A 154 13.39 -16.03 -26.93
CA GLY A 154 13.79 -17.42 -26.79
C GLY A 154 13.09 -18.16 -25.67
N ASN A 155 13.53 -17.99 -24.42
CA ASN A 155 13.02 -18.78 -23.30
C ASN A 155 11.83 -18.15 -22.54
N GLY A 156 11.50 -16.90 -22.82
CA GLY A 156 10.46 -16.15 -22.12
C GLY A 156 10.87 -15.62 -20.75
N GLY A 157 9.89 -15.07 -20.03
CA GLY A 157 10.11 -14.40 -18.77
C GLY A 157 10.67 -12.98 -18.93
N TRP A 158 11.01 -12.36 -17.83
CA TRP A 158 11.42 -10.96 -17.75
C TRP A 158 12.65 -10.77 -16.87
N ALA A 159 13.42 -9.72 -17.15
CA ALA A 159 14.56 -9.31 -16.36
C ALA A 159 14.77 -7.80 -16.51
N LEU A 160 15.48 -7.19 -15.56
CA LEU A 160 15.89 -5.77 -15.69
C LEU A 160 16.99 -5.60 -16.74
N TRP A 161 17.85 -6.60 -16.89
CA TRP A 161 18.95 -6.64 -17.86
C TRP A 161 19.35 -8.09 -18.15
N GLY A 162 20.06 -8.28 -19.26
CA GLY A 162 20.50 -9.60 -19.68
C GLY A 162 19.42 -10.36 -20.45
N SER A 163 19.70 -11.64 -20.73
CA SER A 163 18.87 -12.53 -21.55
C SER A 163 18.28 -13.70 -20.78
N LYS A 164 18.50 -13.77 -19.48
CA LYS A 164 17.97 -14.82 -18.61
C LYS A 164 16.86 -14.26 -17.75
N ALA A 165 15.74 -14.97 -17.69
CA ALA A 165 14.62 -14.59 -16.85
C ALA A 165 15.07 -14.48 -15.38
N ASP A 166 14.78 -13.34 -14.77
CA ASP A 166 14.98 -13.10 -13.35
C ASP A 166 13.74 -13.59 -12.59
N PRO A 167 13.90 -14.40 -11.53
CA PRO A 167 12.77 -14.92 -10.78
C PRO A 167 11.86 -13.83 -10.21
N ASP A 168 12.42 -12.75 -9.65
CA ASP A 168 11.63 -11.70 -9.03
C ASP A 168 10.89 -10.88 -10.07
N ILE A 169 11.57 -10.40 -11.10
CA ILE A 169 10.95 -9.59 -12.16
C ILE A 169 9.90 -10.40 -12.93
N THR A 170 10.22 -11.65 -13.27
CA THR A 170 9.28 -12.52 -13.99
C THR A 170 8.02 -12.76 -13.16
N THR A 171 8.14 -13.12 -11.90
CA THR A 171 6.97 -13.41 -11.07
C THR A 171 6.18 -12.16 -10.69
N MET A 172 6.82 -11.00 -10.56
CA MET A 172 6.13 -9.71 -10.42
C MET A 172 5.35 -9.35 -11.69
N ALA A 173 5.94 -9.54 -12.87
CA ALA A 173 5.23 -9.37 -14.15
C ALA A 173 4.01 -10.30 -14.25
N VAL A 174 4.18 -11.56 -13.86
CA VAL A 174 3.08 -12.54 -13.83
C VAL A 174 1.97 -12.08 -12.87
N GLN A 175 2.28 -11.58 -11.69
CA GLN A 175 1.28 -11.04 -10.75
C GLN A 175 0.48 -9.88 -11.38
N ALA A 176 1.13 -8.98 -12.11
CA ALA A 176 0.44 -7.90 -12.82
C ALA A 176 -0.46 -8.42 -13.95
N LEU A 177 -0.04 -9.45 -14.66
CA LEU A 177 -0.74 -10.02 -15.81
C LEU A 177 -1.80 -11.07 -15.43
N ALA A 178 -1.74 -11.64 -14.24
CA ALA A 178 -2.62 -12.73 -13.81
C ALA A 178 -4.12 -12.44 -13.97
N PRO A 179 -4.64 -11.23 -13.69
CA PRO A 179 -6.05 -10.90 -13.91
C PRO A 179 -6.50 -11.06 -15.37
N TYR A 180 -5.58 -11.01 -16.32
CA TYR A 180 -5.83 -11.06 -17.77
C TYR A 180 -5.53 -12.42 -18.39
N TYR A 181 -5.03 -13.37 -17.60
CA TYR A 181 -4.54 -14.67 -18.04
C TYR A 181 -5.60 -15.49 -18.85
N ASN A 182 -6.82 -15.53 -18.35
CA ASN A 182 -7.88 -16.31 -19.00
C ASN A 182 -8.53 -15.58 -20.20
N ALA A 183 -8.51 -14.25 -20.22
CA ALA A 183 -9.21 -13.45 -21.22
C ALA A 183 -8.31 -13.03 -22.40
N ASN A 184 -7.00 -13.11 -22.27
CA ASN A 184 -6.04 -12.65 -23.27
C ASN A 184 -5.04 -13.76 -23.61
N ALA A 185 -5.10 -14.28 -24.84
CA ALA A 185 -4.29 -15.40 -25.30
C ALA A 185 -2.77 -15.07 -25.33
N GLU A 186 -2.38 -13.83 -25.63
CA GLU A 186 -0.98 -13.40 -25.64
C GLU A 186 -0.44 -13.34 -24.22
N VAL A 187 -1.22 -12.79 -23.28
CA VAL A 187 -0.88 -12.78 -21.85
C VAL A 187 -0.71 -14.20 -21.34
N LYS A 188 -1.68 -15.09 -21.64
CA LYS A 188 -1.60 -16.50 -21.24
C LYS A 188 -0.33 -17.17 -21.73
N ALA A 189 0.01 -17.00 -23.00
CA ALA A 189 1.19 -17.61 -23.60
C ALA A 189 2.49 -17.07 -22.97
N ALA A 190 2.60 -15.75 -22.76
CA ALA A 190 3.77 -15.12 -22.16
C ALA A 190 3.94 -15.53 -20.68
N VAL A 191 2.86 -15.57 -19.92
CA VAL A 191 2.85 -16.03 -18.52
C VAL A 191 3.28 -17.49 -18.43
N ASP A 192 2.75 -18.36 -19.28
CA ASP A 192 3.12 -19.79 -19.29
C ASP A 192 4.61 -19.99 -19.63
N ARG A 193 5.16 -19.23 -20.59
CA ARG A 193 6.61 -19.24 -20.89
C ARG A 193 7.45 -18.75 -19.72
N GLY A 194 7.04 -17.64 -19.11
CA GLY A 194 7.73 -17.06 -17.96
C GLY A 194 7.77 -18.01 -16.77
N MET A 195 6.64 -18.60 -16.42
CA MET A 195 6.53 -19.57 -15.33
C MET A 195 7.36 -20.83 -15.61
N LYS A 196 7.41 -21.29 -16.87
CA LYS A 196 8.28 -22.39 -17.25
C LYS A 196 9.76 -22.02 -17.10
N ALA A 197 10.16 -20.85 -17.58
CA ALA A 197 11.56 -20.38 -17.48
C ALA A 197 12.04 -20.29 -16.03
N ILE A 198 11.19 -19.87 -15.11
CA ILE A 198 11.51 -19.82 -13.68
C ILE A 198 11.56 -21.21 -13.07
N SER A 199 10.60 -22.08 -13.40
CA SER A 199 10.61 -23.48 -12.94
C SER A 199 11.87 -24.23 -13.37
N ASP A 200 12.38 -23.96 -14.58
CA ASP A 200 13.62 -24.56 -15.08
C ASP A 200 14.86 -24.11 -14.29
N GLN A 201 14.77 -23.01 -13.55
CA GLN A 201 15.82 -22.48 -12.65
C GLN A 201 15.68 -22.95 -11.20
N GLN A 202 14.55 -23.53 -10.83
CA GLN A 202 14.29 -23.99 -9.47
C GLN A 202 15.26 -25.12 -9.09
N LEU A 203 15.84 -25.02 -7.90
CA LEU A 203 16.84 -25.95 -7.42
C LEU A 203 16.22 -27.22 -6.82
N ALA A 204 17.06 -28.23 -6.61
CA ALA A 204 16.64 -29.54 -6.09
C ALA A 204 16.03 -29.48 -4.68
N ASN A 205 16.35 -28.45 -3.89
CA ASN A 205 15.75 -28.19 -2.59
C ASN A 205 14.42 -27.41 -2.66
N GLY A 206 13.86 -27.26 -3.85
CA GLY A 206 12.64 -26.47 -4.09
C GLY A 206 12.86 -24.96 -4.17
N GLY A 207 14.05 -24.49 -3.89
CA GLY A 207 14.38 -23.08 -3.75
C GLY A 207 14.50 -22.33 -5.08
N MET A 208 14.31 -21.03 -4.99
CA MET A 208 14.47 -20.08 -6.08
C MET A 208 15.41 -18.96 -5.63
N GLY A 209 16.19 -18.42 -6.53
CA GLY A 209 17.08 -17.33 -6.20
C GLY A 209 17.51 -16.52 -7.40
N SER A 210 17.64 -15.24 -7.20
CA SER A 210 18.31 -14.33 -8.11
C SER A 210 19.82 -14.42 -7.90
N TRP A 211 20.60 -14.31 -8.97
CA TRP A 211 22.08 -14.28 -8.92
C TRP A 211 22.73 -15.51 -8.30
N GLY A 212 22.07 -16.68 -8.39
CA GLY A 212 22.62 -17.96 -7.94
C GLY A 212 22.54 -18.22 -6.43
N THR A 213 21.94 -17.32 -5.67
CA THR A 213 21.68 -17.50 -4.23
C THR A 213 20.20 -17.71 -3.98
N VAL A 214 19.86 -18.87 -3.39
CA VAL A 214 18.49 -19.13 -2.93
C VAL A 214 18.14 -18.16 -1.82
N ASN A 215 17.03 -17.46 -1.98
CA ASN A 215 16.56 -16.49 -1.00
C ASN A 215 15.04 -16.55 -0.82
N SER A 216 14.58 -16.09 0.33
CA SER A 216 13.16 -16.18 0.67
C SER A 216 12.29 -15.27 -0.17
N GLU A 217 12.80 -14.11 -0.61
CA GLU A 217 12.05 -13.14 -1.41
C GLU A 217 11.71 -13.69 -2.80
N SER A 218 12.67 -14.32 -3.48
CA SER A 218 12.42 -14.95 -4.79
C SER A 218 11.43 -16.12 -4.66
N CYS A 219 11.49 -16.90 -3.58
CA CYS A 219 10.48 -17.91 -3.29
C CYS A 219 9.11 -17.27 -3.03
N ALA A 220 9.06 -16.19 -2.25
CA ALA A 220 7.84 -15.47 -1.92
C ALA A 220 7.14 -14.91 -3.16
N GLN A 221 7.85 -14.26 -4.05
CA GLN A 221 7.28 -13.73 -5.29
C GLN A 221 6.75 -14.85 -6.20
N THR A 222 7.44 -15.99 -6.24
CA THR A 222 6.98 -17.16 -6.99
C THR A 222 5.67 -17.73 -6.40
N ILE A 223 5.55 -17.79 -5.08
CA ILE A 223 4.32 -18.23 -4.39
C ILE A 223 3.17 -17.27 -4.67
N CYS A 224 3.40 -15.95 -4.66
CA CYS A 224 2.39 -14.97 -5.03
C CYS A 224 1.90 -15.18 -6.47
N ALA A 225 2.81 -15.37 -7.42
CA ALA A 225 2.46 -15.60 -8.81
C ALA A 225 1.64 -16.89 -9.00
N LEU A 226 2.02 -17.98 -8.35
CA LEU A 226 1.26 -19.23 -8.38
C LEU A 226 -0.14 -19.06 -7.80
N SER A 227 -0.24 -18.42 -6.63
CA SER A 227 -1.53 -18.17 -5.97
C SER A 227 -2.46 -17.31 -6.83
N ASP A 228 -1.92 -16.29 -7.50
CA ASP A 228 -2.70 -15.43 -8.42
C ASP A 228 -3.17 -16.19 -9.67
N LEU A 229 -2.44 -17.22 -10.09
CA LEU A 229 -2.81 -18.13 -11.17
C LEU A 229 -3.68 -19.31 -10.70
N GLU A 230 -4.14 -19.30 -9.46
CA GLU A 230 -4.92 -20.38 -8.85
C GLU A 230 -4.18 -21.74 -8.86
N ARG A 231 -2.86 -21.70 -8.68
CA ARG A 231 -1.98 -22.87 -8.63
C ARG A 231 -1.42 -23.04 -7.22
N ASP A 232 -1.44 -24.28 -6.74
CA ASP A 232 -1.02 -24.59 -5.38
C ASP A 232 0.51 -24.67 -5.26
N ALA A 233 1.12 -23.72 -4.57
CA ALA A 233 2.58 -23.63 -4.38
C ALA A 233 3.20 -24.84 -3.65
N ASP A 234 2.39 -25.63 -2.95
CA ASP A 234 2.84 -26.83 -2.24
C ASP A 234 2.82 -28.08 -3.11
N THR A 235 1.90 -28.17 -4.06
CA THR A 235 1.64 -29.39 -4.82
C THR A 235 1.76 -29.27 -6.34
N ASP A 236 1.98 -28.08 -6.87
CA ASP A 236 2.12 -27.86 -8.30
C ASP A 236 3.38 -28.57 -8.84
N LEU A 237 3.17 -29.57 -9.70
CA LEU A 237 4.23 -30.43 -10.18
C LEU A 237 5.34 -29.70 -10.95
N GLN A 238 5.06 -28.55 -11.52
CA GLN A 238 6.07 -27.73 -12.17
C GLN A 238 7.04 -27.11 -11.14
N TYR A 239 6.55 -26.89 -9.91
CA TYR A 239 7.29 -26.21 -8.82
C TYR A 239 7.63 -27.11 -7.62
N VAL A 240 7.56 -28.42 -7.81
CA VAL A 240 8.09 -29.44 -6.88
C VAL A 240 9.33 -30.09 -7.46
N LYS A 241 10.46 -29.99 -6.79
CA LYS A 241 11.76 -30.59 -7.18
C LYS A 241 12.24 -31.54 -6.09
N ASN A 242 12.52 -32.79 -6.44
CA ASN A 242 12.95 -33.80 -5.48
C ASN A 242 12.07 -33.84 -4.21
N MET A 243 10.75 -33.78 -4.39
CA MET A 243 9.74 -33.75 -3.31
C MET A 243 9.76 -32.50 -2.43
N ASN A 244 10.51 -31.46 -2.79
CA ASN A 244 10.49 -30.16 -2.11
C ASN A 244 9.70 -29.15 -2.95
N SER A 245 8.65 -28.58 -2.37
CA SER A 245 7.87 -27.53 -3.00
C SER A 245 8.55 -26.16 -2.86
N ILE A 246 8.10 -25.19 -3.67
CA ILE A 246 8.53 -23.80 -3.49
C ILE A 246 8.08 -23.24 -2.15
N LEU A 247 6.95 -23.73 -1.61
CA LEU A 247 6.48 -23.36 -0.28
C LEU A 247 7.43 -23.91 0.80
N ASP A 248 7.80 -25.19 0.73
CA ASP A 248 8.79 -25.79 1.66
C ASP A 248 10.08 -25.00 1.67
N ALA A 249 10.57 -24.61 0.50
CA ALA A 249 11.79 -23.84 0.35
C ALA A 249 11.70 -22.48 1.04
N MET A 250 10.60 -21.73 0.87
CA MET A 250 10.41 -20.46 1.56
C MET A 250 10.30 -20.66 3.07
N LEU A 251 9.54 -21.65 3.52
CA LEU A 251 9.38 -21.94 4.95
C LEU A 251 10.68 -22.34 5.64
N SER A 252 11.69 -22.86 4.89
CA SER A 252 13.00 -23.16 5.44
C SER A 252 13.77 -21.92 5.93
N PHE A 253 13.37 -20.71 5.52
CA PHE A 253 13.95 -19.45 5.98
C PHE A 253 13.23 -18.88 7.22
N TYR A 254 12.17 -19.54 7.68
CA TYR A 254 11.45 -19.12 8.87
C TYR A 254 12.32 -19.23 10.12
N ILE A 255 12.20 -18.26 11.00
CA ILE A 255 12.86 -18.20 12.30
C ILE A 255 11.79 -18.19 13.39
N ASP A 256 11.97 -19.05 14.39
CA ASP A 256 11.04 -19.14 15.51
C ASP A 256 10.77 -17.75 16.12
N GLY A 257 9.51 -17.44 16.29
CA GLY A 257 9.06 -16.11 16.73
C GLY A 257 8.47 -15.25 15.61
N GLY A 258 8.58 -15.67 14.33
CA GLY A 258 7.79 -15.10 13.23
C GLY A 258 8.57 -14.34 12.16
N GLY A 259 9.88 -14.20 12.28
CA GLY A 259 10.71 -13.55 11.26
C GLY A 259 11.17 -14.50 10.18
N PHE A 260 11.65 -13.96 9.06
CA PHE A 260 12.29 -14.69 7.98
C PHE A 260 13.68 -14.15 7.70
N ALA A 261 14.60 -15.05 7.35
CA ALA A 261 15.90 -14.68 6.82
C ALA A 261 15.83 -14.43 5.32
N HIS A 262 16.70 -13.56 4.81
CA HIS A 262 16.92 -13.40 3.37
C HIS A 262 17.50 -14.70 2.78
N ALA A 263 18.60 -15.16 3.33
CA ALA A 263 19.31 -16.36 2.93
C ALA A 263 20.09 -16.90 4.14
N ALA A 264 20.50 -18.18 4.06
CA ALA A 264 21.41 -18.74 5.05
C ALA A 264 22.85 -18.22 4.82
N GLN A 265 23.47 -17.71 5.86
CA GLN A 265 24.88 -17.31 5.86
C GLN A 265 25.69 -18.26 6.77
N ASN A 266 26.63 -19.00 6.20
CA ASN A 266 27.39 -20.02 6.95
C ASN A 266 26.49 -21.00 7.74
N GLY A 267 25.36 -21.38 7.14
CA GLY A 267 24.38 -22.28 7.77
C GLY A 267 23.51 -21.63 8.88
N LYS A 268 23.62 -20.33 9.08
CA LYS A 268 22.81 -19.58 10.07
C LYS A 268 21.80 -18.70 9.40
N LEU A 269 20.61 -18.60 10.02
CA LEU A 269 19.55 -17.69 9.63
C LEU A 269 19.57 -16.47 10.56
N SER A 270 19.38 -15.29 9.97
CA SER A 270 19.21 -14.05 10.71
C SER A 270 17.99 -13.32 10.14
N VAL A 271 17.14 -12.78 11.00
CA VAL A 271 15.94 -12.07 10.57
C VAL A 271 16.32 -10.87 9.69
N ASN A 272 15.66 -10.80 8.55
CA ASN A 272 15.71 -9.67 7.64
C ASN A 272 14.30 -9.12 7.48
N MET A 273 14.10 -7.83 7.65
CA MET A 273 12.75 -7.26 7.67
C MET A 273 12.09 -7.28 6.28
N MET A 274 12.85 -7.00 5.22
CA MET A 274 12.34 -7.11 3.84
C MET A 274 11.89 -8.55 3.53
N ALA A 275 12.73 -9.54 3.88
CA ALA A 275 12.40 -10.94 3.72
C ALA A 275 11.15 -11.33 4.53
N THR A 276 11.06 -10.84 5.76
CA THR A 276 9.90 -11.09 6.64
C THR A 276 8.61 -10.53 6.05
N GLU A 277 8.61 -9.31 5.57
CA GLU A 277 7.43 -8.69 4.94
C GLU A 277 7.01 -9.45 3.68
N GLN A 278 7.95 -9.74 2.79
CA GLN A 278 7.66 -10.45 1.54
C GLN A 278 7.18 -11.88 1.77
N ALA A 279 7.85 -12.64 2.62
CA ALA A 279 7.42 -14.00 2.96
C ALA A 279 6.04 -13.99 3.64
N THR A 280 5.77 -13.02 4.50
CA THR A 280 4.47 -12.93 5.19
C THR A 280 3.34 -12.61 4.21
N TYR A 281 3.48 -11.61 3.32
CA TYR A 281 2.40 -11.37 2.36
C TYR A 281 2.28 -12.50 1.32
N ALA A 282 3.35 -13.23 1.02
CA ALA A 282 3.26 -14.42 0.19
C ALA A 282 2.47 -15.55 0.88
N LEU A 283 2.66 -15.75 2.18
CA LEU A 283 1.84 -16.67 2.97
C LEU A 283 0.37 -16.21 3.04
N VAL A 284 0.13 -14.91 3.13
CA VAL A 284 -1.23 -14.35 3.03
C VAL A 284 -1.83 -14.65 1.66
N SER A 285 -1.09 -14.43 0.58
CA SER A 285 -1.53 -14.75 -0.78
C SER A 285 -1.89 -16.23 -0.93
N TYR A 286 -1.03 -17.10 -0.43
CA TYR A 286 -1.25 -18.54 -0.43
C TYR A 286 -2.45 -18.97 0.42
N ASP A 287 -2.59 -18.44 1.64
CA ASP A 287 -3.73 -18.73 2.52
C ASP A 287 -5.06 -18.26 1.92
N ARG A 288 -5.06 -17.11 1.25
CA ARG A 288 -6.23 -16.60 0.52
C ARG A 288 -6.64 -17.53 -0.60
N PHE A 289 -5.68 -18.04 -1.38
CA PHE A 289 -5.90 -19.07 -2.38
C PHE A 289 -6.48 -20.34 -1.76
N LYS A 290 -5.87 -20.88 -0.71
CA LYS A 290 -6.32 -22.12 -0.02
C LYS A 290 -7.71 -22.00 0.59
N THR A 291 -8.11 -20.79 0.98
CA THR A 291 -9.41 -20.52 1.63
C THR A 291 -10.47 -19.93 0.68
N GLY A 292 -10.15 -19.87 -0.63
CA GLY A 292 -11.10 -19.42 -1.66
C GLY A 292 -11.46 -17.93 -1.57
N LYS A 293 -10.56 -17.11 -1.02
CA LYS A 293 -10.71 -15.64 -0.99
C LYS A 293 -10.19 -15.02 -2.29
N THR A 294 -10.52 -13.75 -2.53
CA THR A 294 -9.91 -13.00 -3.64
C THR A 294 -8.39 -12.94 -3.49
N THR A 295 -7.66 -12.81 -4.61
CA THR A 295 -6.19 -12.78 -4.60
C THR A 295 -5.65 -11.63 -3.77
N LEU A 296 -4.34 -11.65 -3.50
CA LEU A 296 -3.67 -10.64 -2.68
C LEU A 296 -3.99 -9.20 -3.13
N TYR A 297 -3.93 -8.96 -4.44
CA TYR A 297 -4.13 -7.64 -5.04
C TYR A 297 -5.55 -7.38 -5.56
N ASN A 298 -6.42 -8.37 -5.61
CA ASN A 298 -7.85 -8.15 -5.85
C ASN A 298 -8.52 -7.74 -4.54
N MET A 299 -8.58 -6.46 -4.30
CA MET A 299 -9.08 -5.88 -3.05
C MET A 299 -10.55 -5.49 -3.13
N SER A 300 -11.33 -6.18 -3.98
CA SER A 300 -12.79 -5.99 -4.05
C SER A 300 -13.49 -6.29 -2.73
N ASP A 301 -12.89 -7.12 -1.88
CA ASP A 301 -13.34 -7.50 -0.55
C ASP A 301 -12.78 -6.61 0.60
N ARG A 302 -12.07 -5.51 0.27
CA ARG A 302 -11.46 -4.62 1.26
C ARG A 302 -12.50 -4.00 2.18
N LYS A 303 -12.09 -3.74 3.40
CA LYS A 303 -12.87 -3.03 4.42
C LYS A 303 -12.11 -1.80 4.88
N LYS A 304 -12.83 -0.80 5.38
CA LYS A 304 -12.21 0.33 6.05
C LYS A 304 -11.66 -0.11 7.40
N LEU A 305 -10.33 -0.20 7.51
CA LEU A 305 -9.62 -0.70 8.69
C LEU A 305 -9.09 0.42 9.59
N TYR A 306 -9.20 1.68 9.17
CA TYR A 306 -8.70 2.86 9.88
C TYR A 306 -9.87 3.79 10.24
N THR A 307 -9.62 4.69 11.17
CA THR A 307 -10.57 5.75 11.52
C THR A 307 -10.07 7.07 10.94
N GLU A 308 -10.87 7.75 10.14
CA GLU A 308 -10.57 9.13 9.79
C GLU A 308 -10.63 9.96 11.07
N SER A 309 -9.54 10.66 11.42
CA SER A 309 -9.67 11.77 12.35
C SER A 309 -10.67 12.73 11.73
N ALA A 310 -11.71 13.11 12.45
CA ALA A 310 -12.58 14.21 12.03
C ALA A 310 -11.64 15.34 11.59
N GLU A 311 -11.76 15.82 10.34
CA GLU A 311 -10.97 16.96 9.88
C GLU A 311 -11.16 18.06 10.93
N LYS A 312 -10.08 18.45 11.62
CA LYS A 312 -10.11 19.61 12.50
C LYS A 312 -10.37 20.81 11.61
N LYS A 313 -11.63 21.18 11.50
CA LYS A 313 -12.03 22.36 10.72
C LYS A 313 -11.54 23.59 11.46
N SER A 314 -10.89 24.51 10.74
CA SER A 314 -10.46 25.76 11.34
C SER A 314 -11.67 26.55 11.86
N VAL A 315 -11.62 26.97 13.10
CA VAL A 315 -12.67 27.87 13.68
C VAL A 315 -12.68 29.25 13.05
N GLU A 316 -11.71 29.62 12.22
CA GLU A 316 -11.67 30.90 11.48
C GLU A 316 -12.90 31.11 10.58
N LYS A 317 -13.53 30.02 10.14
CA LYS A 317 -14.76 30.06 9.34
C LYS A 317 -16.03 29.85 10.19
N ALA A 318 -15.90 29.78 11.51
CA ALA A 318 -17.02 29.63 12.39
C ALA A 318 -17.75 30.98 12.61
N ASN A 319 -19.06 30.91 12.69
CA ASN A 319 -19.88 32.06 13.06
C ASN A 319 -19.93 32.16 14.58
N VAL A 320 -19.46 33.27 15.13
CA VAL A 320 -19.49 33.55 16.57
C VAL A 320 -20.58 34.58 16.83
N THR A 321 -21.52 34.25 17.69
CA THR A 321 -22.57 35.14 18.16
C THR A 321 -22.42 35.39 19.63
N VAL A 322 -22.36 36.64 20.01
CA VAL A 322 -22.31 37.07 21.42
C VAL A 322 -23.67 37.59 21.79
N ALA A 323 -24.27 37.09 22.86
CA ALA A 323 -25.54 37.52 23.31
C ALA A 323 -25.45 38.98 23.83
N ASP A 324 -26.31 39.83 23.28
CA ASP A 324 -26.45 41.23 23.73
C ASP A 324 -27.49 41.32 24.85
N PHE A 325 -27.01 41.43 26.09
CA PHE A 325 -27.87 41.52 27.27
C PHE A 325 -27.96 42.94 27.82
N GLY A 326 -27.50 43.98 27.08
CA GLY A 326 -27.45 45.33 27.60
C GLY A 326 -26.51 45.41 28.84
N LEU A 327 -25.28 44.87 28.70
CA LEU A 327 -24.30 44.80 29.80
C LEU A 327 -24.00 46.17 30.33
N VAL A 328 -24.28 46.39 31.62
CA VAL A 328 -24.04 47.65 32.28
C VAL A 328 -22.72 47.58 33.08
N TYR A 329 -21.91 48.65 33.00
CA TYR A 329 -20.69 48.77 33.75
C TYR A 329 -21.00 48.81 35.26
N ASP A 330 -20.33 47.95 36.02
CA ASP A 330 -20.39 47.90 37.49
C ASP A 330 -19.03 47.60 38.13
N GLY A 331 -17.96 47.75 37.34
CA GLY A 331 -16.59 47.47 37.78
C GLY A 331 -16.20 45.99 37.82
N THR A 332 -17.07 45.11 37.34
CA THR A 332 -16.81 43.66 37.25
C THR A 332 -16.65 43.19 35.82
N ALA A 333 -15.90 42.11 35.63
CA ALA A 333 -15.74 41.47 34.30
C ALA A 333 -17.11 40.97 33.77
N LYS A 334 -17.42 41.26 32.52
CA LYS A 334 -18.61 40.80 31.82
C LYS A 334 -18.25 39.69 30.85
N GLU A 335 -18.91 38.57 31.03
CA GLU A 335 -18.73 37.36 30.18
C GLU A 335 -20.08 36.92 29.62
N PRO A 336 -20.55 37.58 28.56
CA PRO A 336 -21.81 37.21 27.93
C PRO A 336 -21.75 35.79 27.32
N GLU A 337 -22.93 35.21 27.12
CA GLU A 337 -23.05 33.92 26.44
C GLU A 337 -22.54 34.04 25.00
N VAL A 338 -21.71 33.05 24.62
CA VAL A 338 -21.13 32.98 23.28
C VAL A 338 -21.57 31.67 22.62
N THR A 339 -22.16 31.80 21.44
CA THR A 339 -22.53 30.66 20.60
C THR A 339 -21.59 30.59 19.41
N VAL A 340 -20.97 29.43 19.18
CA VAL A 340 -20.07 29.19 18.04
C VAL A 340 -20.67 28.12 17.14
N LYS A 341 -20.88 28.44 15.85
CA LYS A 341 -21.40 27.52 14.84
C LYS A 341 -20.47 27.41 13.65
N TYR A 342 -20.27 26.19 13.16
CA TYR A 342 -19.62 25.93 11.86
C TYR A 342 -20.70 25.47 10.88
N GLY A 343 -21.11 26.35 9.99
CA GLY A 343 -22.34 26.16 9.22
C GLY A 343 -23.55 26.05 10.16
N ASP A 344 -24.30 24.96 10.05
CA ASP A 344 -25.44 24.67 10.94
C ASP A 344 -25.08 23.86 12.19
N ILE A 345 -23.82 23.47 12.34
CA ILE A 345 -23.34 22.66 13.47
C ILE A 345 -22.99 23.55 14.64
N LEU A 346 -23.67 23.36 15.80
CA LEU A 346 -23.31 23.99 17.06
C LEU A 346 -22.05 23.34 17.63
N LEU A 347 -21.02 24.14 17.89
CA LEU A 347 -19.78 23.68 18.50
C LEU A 347 -19.85 23.74 20.03
N THR A 348 -19.14 22.80 20.69
CA THR A 348 -19.16 22.65 22.15
C THR A 348 -17.85 23.18 22.76
N GLU A 349 -17.98 24.11 23.73
CA GLU A 349 -16.83 24.60 24.50
C GLU A 349 -16.17 23.47 25.30
N GLY A 350 -14.85 23.44 25.31
CA GLY A 350 -14.07 22.39 25.98
C GLY A 350 -13.92 21.08 25.18
N VAL A 351 -14.58 20.98 24.02
CA VAL A 351 -14.50 19.84 23.08
C VAL A 351 -14.01 20.31 21.71
N ASP A 352 -14.68 21.30 21.14
CA ASP A 352 -14.38 21.83 19.80
C ASP A 352 -13.57 23.12 19.85
N TYR A 353 -13.76 23.91 20.91
CA TYR A 353 -13.09 25.20 21.07
C TYR A 353 -12.93 25.60 22.55
N THR A 354 -12.03 26.55 22.78
CA THR A 354 -11.96 27.30 24.03
C THR A 354 -12.24 28.79 23.78
N LYS A 355 -12.76 29.49 24.79
CA LYS A 355 -12.98 30.94 24.71
C LYS A 355 -12.21 31.67 25.79
N LYS A 356 -11.79 32.89 25.49
CA LYS A 356 -11.14 33.81 26.44
C LYS A 356 -11.64 35.22 26.22
N PHE A 357 -12.09 35.84 27.30
CA PHE A 357 -12.46 37.27 27.31
C PHE A 357 -11.26 38.13 27.66
N SER A 358 -11.23 39.36 27.14
CA SER A 358 -10.23 40.38 27.45
C SER A 358 -10.82 41.76 27.30
N ASN A 359 -10.29 42.74 28.06
CA ASN A 359 -10.77 44.13 28.12
C ASN A 359 -12.25 44.23 28.43
N ASN A 360 -12.79 43.35 29.28
CA ASN A 360 -14.23 43.16 29.53
C ASN A 360 -14.67 43.70 30.91
N VAL A 361 -13.84 44.55 31.54
CA VAL A 361 -14.13 45.23 32.84
C VAL A 361 -14.52 46.68 32.62
N GLU A 362 -13.72 47.41 31.85
CA GLU A 362 -13.91 48.85 31.66
C GLU A 362 -15.04 49.19 30.68
N ALA A 363 -15.75 50.28 30.93
CA ALA A 363 -16.77 50.75 30.03
C ALA A 363 -16.13 51.17 28.68
N GLY A 364 -16.68 50.70 27.60
CA GLY A 364 -16.19 51.01 26.25
C GLY A 364 -16.54 49.91 25.23
N ASN A 365 -15.91 50.01 24.07
CA ASN A 365 -16.10 49.07 22.94
C ASN A 365 -14.87 48.24 22.59
N THR A 366 -13.95 48.05 23.56
CA THR A 366 -12.70 47.31 23.35
C THR A 366 -12.71 45.90 23.90
N ALA A 367 -13.81 45.48 24.53
CA ALA A 367 -13.99 44.11 25.00
C ALA A 367 -13.93 43.11 23.84
N LYS A 368 -13.23 42.01 24.05
CA LYS A 368 -13.01 40.96 23.05
C LYS A 368 -13.27 39.59 23.65
N VAL A 369 -13.84 38.71 22.83
CA VAL A 369 -13.81 37.26 23.04
C VAL A 369 -12.94 36.61 21.96
N THR A 370 -11.99 35.78 22.37
CA THR A 370 -11.13 35.03 21.47
C THR A 370 -11.57 33.57 21.50
N ILE A 371 -11.88 33.00 20.33
CA ILE A 371 -12.22 31.60 20.16
C ILE A 371 -11.00 30.88 19.57
N THR A 372 -10.57 29.80 20.23
CA THR A 372 -9.46 28.99 19.78
C THR A 372 -9.93 27.55 19.58
N GLY A 373 -9.74 26.98 18.41
CA GLY A 373 -10.05 25.57 18.11
C GLY A 373 -9.17 24.59 18.92
N MET A 374 -9.71 23.43 19.24
CA MET A 374 -9.03 22.36 19.99
C MET A 374 -8.58 21.23 19.08
#